data_6bd4975db0450bfda379e9be75639ab2
#
_entry.id   6bd4975db0450bfda379e9be75639ab2
#
_cell.length_a   1.000
_cell.length_b   1.000
_cell.length_c   1.000
_cell.angle_alpha   90.00
_cell.angle_beta   90.00
_cell.angle_gamma   90.00
#
_symmetry.space_group_name_H-M   'P 1'
#
loop_
_entity.id
_entity.type
_entity.pdbx_description
1 polymer ?
#
loop_
_entity_poly.entity_id
_entity_poly.type
_entity_poly.pdbx_seq_one_letter_code
_entity_poly.pdbx_strand_id
1 'polypeptide(L)'
;MTRRALIAALGFAAIALATPPTRAQLAPLQDKPFAEHKVVLQLSDNDPKKQGLVISIANNLMKHYDPDKVAVEIVAFGPGIDLLRPDNANRKLVESLVAQGARVDICLNTVDTIERDTGKRPDYIAAATPVQVGVAQILLLTENGYTLVRP
;
A
#
# COMPACT_ATOMS: atom_id res chain seq x y z
N MET A 1 -68.47 -30.26 17.65
CA MET A 1 -67.11 -30.23 18.24
C MET A 1 -66.14 -29.75 17.18
N THR A 2 -65.82 -28.49 17.13
CA THR A 2 -64.97 -27.82 16.11
C THR A 2 -63.69 -27.39 16.76
N ARG A 3 -62.58 -28.05 16.43
CA ARG A 3 -61.23 -27.67 16.87
C ARG A 3 -60.70 -26.57 15.95
N ARG A 4 -60.51 -25.38 16.47
CA ARG A 4 -59.80 -24.28 15.82
C ARG A 4 -58.30 -24.43 16.03
N ALA A 5 -57.56 -24.66 14.95
CA ALA A 5 -56.10 -24.60 14.97
C ALA A 5 -55.62 -23.15 14.86
N LEU A 6 -54.88 -22.67 15.87
CA LEU A 6 -54.12 -21.42 15.82
C LEU A 6 -52.82 -21.64 15.08
N ILE A 7 -52.65 -20.95 13.96
CA ILE A 7 -51.35 -20.87 13.27
C ILE A 7 -50.60 -19.65 13.81
N ALA A 8 -49.55 -19.90 14.58
CA ALA A 8 -48.66 -18.87 15.02
C ALA A 8 -47.64 -18.53 13.89
N ALA A 9 -47.74 -17.33 13.33
CA ALA A 9 -46.77 -16.83 12.37
C ALA A 9 -45.53 -16.31 13.11
N LEU A 10 -44.42 -17.03 13.01
CA LEU A 10 -43.10 -16.53 13.44
C LEU A 10 -42.59 -15.54 12.39
N GLY A 11 -42.62 -14.26 12.75
CA GLY A 11 -41.95 -13.20 11.98
C GLY A 11 -40.43 -13.28 12.16
N PHE A 12 -39.73 -13.64 11.09
CA PHE A 12 -38.28 -13.49 11.03
C PHE A 12 -37.91 -12.02 10.84
N ALA A 13 -37.42 -11.36 11.89
CA ALA A 13 -36.85 -10.03 11.81
C ALA A 13 -35.43 -10.17 11.21
N ALA A 14 -35.25 -9.77 9.95
CA ALA A 14 -33.94 -9.66 9.32
C ALA A 14 -33.19 -8.50 9.96
N ILE A 15 -32.20 -8.80 10.81
CA ILE A 15 -31.24 -7.82 11.33
C ILE A 15 -30.27 -7.51 10.17
N ALA A 16 -30.44 -6.35 9.54
CA ALA A 16 -29.48 -5.81 8.60
C ALA A 16 -28.19 -5.45 9.38
N LEU A 17 -27.16 -6.28 9.27
CA LEU A 17 -25.82 -5.97 9.74
C LEU A 17 -25.29 -4.80 8.89
N ALA A 18 -25.36 -3.57 9.44
CA ALA A 18 -24.72 -2.41 8.86
C ALA A 18 -23.20 -2.65 8.89
N THR A 19 -22.59 -2.87 7.72
CA THR A 19 -21.14 -2.91 7.59
C THR A 19 -20.59 -1.54 7.99
N PRO A 20 -19.64 -1.46 8.94
CA PRO A 20 -19.02 -0.19 9.29
C PRO A 20 -18.33 0.39 8.06
N PRO A 21 -18.29 1.74 7.89
CA PRO A 21 -17.57 2.35 6.79
C PRO A 21 -16.12 1.89 6.84
N THR A 22 -15.62 1.32 5.74
CA THR A 22 -14.23 0.87 5.61
C THR A 22 -13.34 2.10 5.79
N ARG A 23 -12.71 2.21 6.95
CA ARG A 23 -11.72 3.25 7.20
C ARG A 23 -10.62 3.10 6.16
N ALA A 24 -10.21 4.20 5.52
CA ALA A 24 -9.11 4.21 4.56
C ALA A 24 -7.92 3.41 5.13
N GLN A 25 -7.63 2.27 4.52
CA GLN A 25 -6.68 1.32 5.07
C GLN A 25 -5.26 1.79 4.79
N LEU A 26 -4.54 2.15 5.85
CA LEU A 26 -3.09 2.37 5.81
C LEU A 26 -2.38 1.04 6.11
N ALA A 27 -1.16 0.88 5.56
CA ALA A 27 -0.33 -0.26 5.94
C ALA A 27 0.20 -0.06 7.37
N PRO A 28 0.28 -1.13 8.19
CA PRO A 28 0.92 -1.03 9.49
C PRO A 28 2.40 -0.69 9.35
N LEU A 29 3.02 -0.16 10.39
CA LEU A 29 4.46 0.06 10.40
C LEU A 29 5.20 -1.26 10.16
N GLN A 30 6.38 -1.19 9.53
CA GLN A 30 7.22 -2.37 9.36
C GLN A 30 7.67 -2.91 10.73
N ASP A 31 7.58 -4.23 10.91
CA ASP A 31 8.12 -4.90 12.10
C ASP A 31 9.64 -5.07 11.94
N LYS A 32 10.38 -4.03 12.29
CA LYS A 32 11.85 -4.00 12.29
C LYS A 32 12.35 -3.47 13.64
N PRO A 33 12.36 -4.30 14.70
CA PRO A 33 12.67 -3.87 16.06
C PRO A 33 14.10 -3.38 16.23
N PHE A 34 15.02 -3.76 15.33
CA PHE A 34 16.42 -3.36 15.39
C PHE A 34 16.76 -2.19 14.45
N ALA A 35 15.78 -1.63 13.74
CA ALA A 35 16.01 -0.50 12.84
C ALA A 35 16.36 0.76 13.63
N GLU A 36 17.60 1.22 13.44
CA GLU A 36 18.14 2.47 14.00
C GLU A 36 17.81 3.67 13.10
N HIS A 37 17.57 3.40 11.81
CA HIS A 37 17.23 4.41 10.81
C HIS A 37 15.93 4.04 10.11
N LYS A 38 15.10 5.05 9.82
CA LYS A 38 13.82 4.87 9.16
C LYS A 38 13.67 5.91 8.06
N VAL A 39 13.46 5.48 6.84
CA VAL A 39 13.38 6.35 5.66
C VAL A 39 12.16 6.01 4.83
N VAL A 40 11.39 7.02 4.46
CA VAL A 40 10.33 6.93 3.45
C VAL A 40 10.76 7.69 2.20
N LEU A 41 10.77 6.99 1.06
CA LEU A 41 11.05 7.54 -0.26
C LEU A 41 9.74 7.79 -0.99
N GLN A 42 9.49 9.04 -1.35
CA GLN A 42 8.32 9.41 -2.14
C GLN A 42 8.59 9.23 -3.63
N LEU A 43 7.68 8.56 -4.34
CA LEU A 43 7.70 8.49 -5.80
C LEU A 43 6.35 8.94 -6.36
N SER A 44 6.31 10.09 -7.02
CA SER A 44 5.12 10.66 -7.67
C SER A 44 5.26 10.83 -9.19
N ASP A 45 6.39 10.41 -9.75
CA ASP A 45 6.72 10.56 -11.17
C ASP A 45 6.89 9.20 -11.86
N ASN A 46 6.60 9.15 -13.16
CA ASN A 46 6.91 8.01 -14.03
C ASN A 46 8.22 8.18 -14.82
N ASP A 47 9.04 9.17 -14.49
CA ASP A 47 10.36 9.34 -15.10
C ASP A 47 11.27 8.14 -14.78
N PRO A 48 11.78 7.40 -15.79
CA PRO A 48 12.64 6.24 -15.58
C PRO A 48 13.90 6.55 -14.78
N LYS A 49 14.44 7.76 -14.89
CA LYS A 49 15.62 8.18 -14.10
C LYS A 49 15.28 8.32 -12.63
N LYS A 50 14.13 8.90 -12.29
CA LYS A 50 13.66 8.99 -10.91
C LYS A 50 13.32 7.61 -10.34
N GLN A 51 12.69 6.73 -11.11
CA GLN A 51 12.46 5.35 -10.71
C GLN A 51 13.76 4.63 -10.39
N GLY A 52 14.77 4.73 -11.27
CA GLY A 52 16.11 4.18 -11.03
C GLY A 52 16.80 4.78 -9.80
N LEU A 53 16.65 6.10 -9.58
CA LEU A 53 17.23 6.80 -8.43
C LEU A 53 16.61 6.33 -7.11
N VAL A 54 15.29 6.20 -7.01
CA VAL A 54 14.60 5.68 -5.83
C VAL A 54 15.09 4.28 -5.48
N ILE A 55 15.18 3.38 -6.47
CA ILE A 55 15.68 2.01 -6.28
C ILE A 55 17.14 2.03 -5.79
N SER A 56 17.98 2.86 -6.42
CA SER A 56 19.39 3.00 -6.04
C SER A 56 19.56 3.50 -4.61
N ILE A 57 18.78 4.51 -4.20
CA ILE A 57 18.82 5.05 -2.83
C ILE A 57 18.42 3.96 -1.83
N ALA A 58 17.31 3.26 -2.06
CA ALA A 58 16.86 2.18 -1.19
C ALA A 58 17.93 1.09 -1.03
N ASN A 59 18.53 0.66 -2.14
CA ASN A 59 19.60 -0.35 -2.15
C ASN A 59 20.84 0.12 -1.40
N ASN A 60 21.25 1.38 -1.60
CA ASN A 60 22.43 1.94 -0.96
C ASN A 60 22.24 2.09 0.56
N LEU A 61 21.04 2.49 1.00
CA LEU A 61 20.72 2.58 2.43
C LEU A 61 20.78 1.20 3.10
N MET A 62 20.18 0.18 2.48
CA MET A 62 20.21 -1.19 3.02
C MET A 62 21.63 -1.78 3.02
N LYS A 63 22.46 -1.46 2.03
CA LYS A 63 23.87 -1.89 2.02
C LYS A 63 24.70 -1.17 3.06
N HIS A 64 24.43 0.12 3.30
CA HIS A 64 25.23 0.93 4.22
C HIS A 64 24.95 0.62 5.68
N TYR A 65 23.68 0.43 6.05
CA TYR A 65 23.26 0.25 7.44
C TYR A 65 22.95 -1.21 7.80
N ASP A 66 22.94 -2.12 6.86
CA ASP A 66 22.39 -3.47 6.98
C ASP A 66 20.82 -3.47 6.92
N PRO A 67 20.20 -4.44 6.22
CA PRO A 67 18.73 -4.52 6.08
C PRO A 67 17.97 -4.60 7.40
N ASP A 68 18.57 -5.15 8.45
CA ASP A 68 17.93 -5.24 9.78
C ASP A 68 18.04 -3.93 10.58
N LYS A 69 18.99 -3.06 10.22
CA LYS A 69 19.27 -1.79 10.91
C LYS A 69 18.58 -0.59 10.28
N VAL A 70 18.01 -0.74 9.10
CA VAL A 70 17.28 0.33 8.41
C VAL A 70 15.92 -0.13 7.94
N ALA A 71 14.87 0.65 8.25
CA ALA A 71 13.56 0.49 7.65
C ALA A 71 13.45 1.42 6.44
N VAL A 72 13.31 0.84 5.25
CA VAL A 72 13.14 1.57 3.99
C VAL A 72 11.74 1.30 3.45
N GLU A 73 10.99 2.36 3.18
CA GLU A 73 9.66 2.29 2.60
C GLU A 73 9.57 3.23 1.40
N ILE A 74 9.10 2.74 0.26
CA ILE A 74 8.85 3.53 -0.95
C ILE A 74 7.34 3.68 -1.08
N VAL A 75 6.83 4.91 -1.14
CA VAL A 75 5.41 5.17 -1.34
C VAL A 75 5.19 5.77 -2.72
N ALA A 76 4.57 4.98 -3.60
CA ALA A 76 4.26 5.36 -4.97
C ALA A 76 2.79 5.81 -5.11
N PHE A 77 2.57 6.99 -5.68
CA PHE A 77 1.24 7.55 -5.96
C PHE A 77 1.27 8.41 -7.23
N GLY A 78 0.08 8.78 -7.74
CA GLY A 78 0.01 9.47 -9.02
C GLY A 78 0.75 8.72 -10.12
N PRO A 79 1.44 9.39 -11.05
CA PRO A 79 2.23 8.73 -12.10
C PRO A 79 3.31 7.77 -11.58
N GLY A 80 3.74 7.93 -10.32
CA GLY A 80 4.77 7.09 -9.70
C GLY A 80 4.39 5.62 -9.56
N ILE A 81 3.09 5.28 -9.57
CA ILE A 81 2.65 3.86 -9.53
C ILE A 81 3.11 3.07 -10.75
N ASP A 82 3.56 3.72 -11.80
CA ASP A 82 4.12 3.08 -13.00
C ASP A 82 5.30 2.16 -12.65
N LEU A 83 6.10 2.50 -11.65
CA LEU A 83 7.17 1.63 -11.14
C LEU A 83 6.67 0.23 -10.74
N LEU A 84 5.43 0.14 -10.28
CA LEU A 84 4.84 -1.08 -9.73
C LEU A 84 4.01 -1.87 -10.75
N ARG A 85 4.01 -1.48 -12.00
CA ARG A 85 3.33 -2.22 -13.06
C ARG A 85 4.07 -3.53 -13.36
N PRO A 86 3.33 -4.60 -13.73
CA PRO A 86 3.94 -5.90 -14.06
C PRO A 86 4.89 -5.85 -15.26
N ASP A 87 4.70 -4.88 -16.17
CA ASP A 87 5.49 -4.67 -17.40
C ASP A 87 6.61 -3.63 -17.24
N ASN A 88 6.78 -3.03 -16.04
CA ASN A 88 7.85 -2.06 -15.80
C ASN A 88 9.25 -2.73 -15.88
N ALA A 89 10.19 -2.05 -16.53
CA ALA A 89 11.55 -2.54 -16.74
C ALA A 89 12.30 -2.81 -15.41
N ASN A 90 11.95 -2.07 -14.35
CA ASN A 90 12.58 -2.18 -13.03
C ASN A 90 11.90 -3.22 -12.10
N ARG A 91 10.88 -3.95 -12.58
CA ARG A 91 10.10 -4.89 -11.78
C ARG A 91 10.97 -5.82 -10.93
N LYS A 92 11.95 -6.48 -11.54
CA LYS A 92 12.83 -7.43 -10.84
C LYS A 92 13.67 -6.76 -9.75
N LEU A 93 14.07 -5.50 -9.96
CA LEU A 93 14.81 -4.74 -8.96
C LEU A 93 13.93 -4.39 -7.77
N VAL A 94 12.67 -4.00 -8.00
CA VAL A 94 11.68 -3.76 -6.94
C VAL A 94 11.39 -5.03 -6.14
N GLU A 95 11.14 -6.15 -6.82
CA GLU A 95 10.92 -7.45 -6.17
C GLU A 95 12.13 -7.87 -5.32
N SER A 96 13.36 -7.61 -5.81
CA SER A 96 14.59 -7.85 -5.06
C SER A 96 14.71 -6.96 -3.81
N LEU A 97 14.34 -5.68 -3.89
CA LEU A 97 14.33 -4.78 -2.74
C LEU A 97 13.36 -5.28 -1.65
N VAL A 98 12.15 -5.71 -2.06
CA VAL A 98 11.16 -6.26 -1.12
C VAL A 98 11.67 -7.54 -0.48
N ALA A 99 12.30 -8.44 -1.26
CA ALA A 99 12.91 -9.65 -0.74
C ALA A 99 14.04 -9.38 0.28
N GLN A 100 14.71 -8.24 0.19
CA GLN A 100 15.73 -7.78 1.15
C GLN A 100 15.13 -7.06 2.37
N GLY A 101 13.80 -6.89 2.43
CA GLY A 101 13.10 -6.30 3.57
C GLY A 101 12.75 -4.82 3.44
N ALA A 102 12.85 -4.22 2.26
CA ALA A 102 12.18 -2.95 1.97
C ALA A 102 10.67 -3.17 1.79
N ARG A 103 9.87 -2.13 1.98
CA ARG A 103 8.46 -2.15 1.62
C ARG A 103 8.19 -1.15 0.51
N VAL A 104 7.30 -1.51 -0.40
CA VAL A 104 6.90 -0.64 -1.51
C VAL A 104 5.38 -0.57 -1.54
N ASP A 105 4.85 0.63 -1.30
CA ASP A 105 3.42 0.88 -1.19
C ASP A 105 2.85 1.46 -2.48
N ILE A 106 1.65 1.00 -2.85
CA ILE A 106 0.88 1.54 -3.97
C ILE A 106 -0.38 2.24 -3.48
N CYS A 107 -0.58 3.48 -3.92
CA CYS A 107 -1.76 4.27 -3.60
C CYS A 107 -3.00 3.79 -4.37
N LEU A 108 -3.98 3.22 -3.66
CA LEU A 108 -5.22 2.74 -4.28
C LEU A 108 -6.09 3.87 -4.81
N ASN A 109 -6.09 5.05 -4.20
CA ASN A 109 -6.80 6.21 -4.76
C ASN A 109 -6.30 6.57 -6.16
N THR A 110 -5.00 6.38 -6.45
CA THR A 110 -4.45 6.55 -7.80
C THR A 110 -4.97 5.45 -8.72
N VAL A 111 -4.95 4.20 -8.27
CA VAL A 111 -5.49 3.05 -9.03
C VAL A 111 -6.96 3.26 -9.37
N ASP A 112 -7.77 3.65 -8.38
CA ASP A 112 -9.20 3.91 -8.53
C ASP A 112 -9.47 5.10 -9.48
N THR A 113 -8.62 6.13 -9.45
CA THR A 113 -8.70 7.28 -10.38
C THR A 113 -8.44 6.83 -11.81
N ILE A 114 -7.40 6.06 -12.05
CA ILE A 114 -7.08 5.53 -13.39
C ILE A 114 -8.22 4.65 -13.90
N GLU A 115 -8.76 3.78 -13.06
CA GLU A 115 -9.91 2.93 -13.41
C GLU A 115 -11.13 3.77 -13.81
N ARG A 116 -11.46 4.79 -13.04
CA ARG A 116 -12.57 5.71 -13.36
C ARG A 116 -12.37 6.46 -14.66
N ASP A 117 -11.14 6.92 -14.92
CA ASP A 117 -10.83 7.77 -16.07
C ASP A 117 -10.66 6.96 -17.36
N THR A 118 -10.22 5.71 -17.26
CA THR A 118 -9.92 4.84 -18.43
C THR A 118 -10.90 3.69 -18.62
N GLY A 119 -11.74 3.40 -17.62
CA GLY A 119 -12.63 2.23 -17.59
C GLY A 119 -11.91 0.91 -17.30
N LYS A 120 -10.59 0.94 -17.06
CA LYS A 120 -9.77 -0.25 -16.79
C LYS A 120 -8.91 -0.06 -15.54
N ARG A 121 -9.04 -0.98 -14.59
CA ARG A 121 -8.18 -1.01 -13.41
C ARG A 121 -6.77 -1.45 -13.80
N PRO A 122 -5.72 -0.67 -13.46
CA PRO A 122 -4.35 -1.08 -13.73
C PRO A 122 -3.93 -2.24 -12.81
N ASP A 123 -3.23 -3.20 -13.38
CA ASP A 123 -2.57 -4.26 -12.61
C ASP A 123 -1.28 -3.73 -11.97
N TYR A 124 -0.90 -4.30 -10.83
CA TYR A 124 0.37 -4.04 -10.17
C TYR A 124 0.97 -5.33 -9.60
N ILE A 125 2.26 -5.31 -9.32
CA ILE A 125 3.01 -6.49 -8.84
C ILE A 125 2.55 -6.91 -7.45
N ALA A 126 2.54 -8.22 -7.19
CA ALA A 126 2.12 -8.79 -5.91
C ALA A 126 3.03 -8.38 -4.73
N ALA A 127 4.26 -7.95 -5.02
CA ALA A 127 5.20 -7.45 -4.01
C ALA A 127 4.82 -6.05 -3.47
N ALA A 128 3.92 -5.31 -4.15
CA ALA A 128 3.46 -4.02 -3.69
C ALA A 128 2.42 -4.15 -2.57
N THR A 129 2.57 -3.36 -1.53
CA THR A 129 1.61 -3.26 -0.43
C THR A 129 0.55 -2.21 -0.77
N PRO A 130 -0.74 -2.57 -0.87
CA PRO A 130 -1.78 -1.60 -1.14
C PRO A 130 -2.06 -0.71 0.07
N VAL A 131 -2.08 0.60 -0.15
CA VAL A 131 -2.52 1.61 0.83
C VAL A 131 -3.59 2.50 0.20
N GLN A 132 -4.64 2.82 0.93
CA GLN A 132 -5.75 3.59 0.34
C GLN A 132 -5.30 4.99 -0.08
N VAL A 133 -4.53 5.68 0.76
CA VAL A 133 -4.06 7.05 0.52
C VAL A 133 -2.56 7.13 0.73
N GLY A 134 -1.78 7.19 -0.36
CA GLY A 134 -0.31 7.19 -0.29
C GLY A 134 0.26 8.33 0.57
N VAL A 135 -0.26 9.56 0.43
CA VAL A 135 0.19 10.70 1.24
C VAL A 135 -0.14 10.52 2.73
N ALA A 136 -1.28 9.90 3.07
CA ALA A 136 -1.62 9.59 4.45
C ALA A 136 -0.67 8.53 5.03
N GLN A 137 -0.23 7.57 4.22
CA GLN A 137 0.81 6.61 4.62
C GLN A 137 2.14 7.33 4.91
N ILE A 138 2.54 8.28 4.07
CA ILE A 138 3.74 9.10 4.33
C ILE A 138 3.62 9.87 5.65
N LEU A 139 2.46 10.47 5.93
CA LEU A 139 2.23 11.17 7.21
C LEU A 139 2.34 10.20 8.39
N LEU A 140 1.69 9.03 8.34
CA LEU A 140 1.81 8.01 9.36
C LEU A 140 3.27 7.64 9.63
N LEU A 141 4.05 7.42 8.56
CA LEU A 141 5.46 7.07 8.67
C LEU A 141 6.29 8.18 9.30
N THR A 142 6.12 9.42 8.85
CA THR A 142 6.88 10.56 9.39
C THR A 142 6.55 10.85 10.87
N GLU A 143 5.30 10.70 11.27
CA GLU A 143 4.86 10.78 12.68
C GLU A 143 5.45 9.65 13.55
N ASN A 144 5.90 8.54 12.93
CA ASN A 144 6.55 7.41 13.59
C ASN A 144 8.07 7.35 13.36
N GLY A 145 8.68 8.51 13.09
CA GLY A 145 10.13 8.68 13.05
C GLY A 145 10.80 8.35 11.72
N TYR A 146 10.03 8.19 10.63
CA TYR A 146 10.62 8.08 9.30
C TYR A 146 11.03 9.45 8.77
N THR A 147 12.22 9.52 8.19
CA THR A 147 12.68 10.70 7.45
C THR A 147 12.16 10.63 6.02
N LEU A 148 11.43 11.66 5.58
CA LEU A 148 10.96 11.76 4.19
C LEU A 148 12.09 12.24 3.27
N VAL A 149 12.34 11.47 2.24
CA VAL A 149 13.25 11.82 1.14
C VAL A 149 12.48 11.84 -0.18
N ARG A 150 12.66 12.89 -0.96
CA ARG A 150 12.06 13.08 -2.30
C ARG A 150 13.18 13.11 -3.32
N PRO A 151 13.46 12.00 -3.99
CA PRO A 151 14.50 11.92 -5.03
C PRO A 151 14.16 12.70 -6.30
#